data_c341019aaa6909e5b47417736421e9b0
#
_entry.id   c341019aaa6909e5b47417736421e9b0
#
_cell.length_a   1.000
_cell.length_b   1.000
_cell.length_c   1.000
_cell.angle_alpha   90.00
_cell.angle_beta   90.00
_cell.angle_gamma   90.00
#
_symmetry.space_group_name_H-M   'P 1'
#
loop_
_entity.id
_entity.type
_entity.pdbx_description
1 polymer ?
#
loop_
_entity_poly.entity_id
_entity_poly.type
_entity_poly.pdbx_seq_one_letter_code
_entity_poly.pdbx_strand_id
1 'polypeptide(L)'
;MESNLSTSFILVGLFGDTPNATLLYTMTFIIFLMALVGNSLLILLIHSEPRLWTPMYSFISQLSLMDLMYISVTVPKMLVGQVTGDHIISSTGCGIQMFFYLTLAGAECFLLLAMAYDRYAAICRPLHYPLLMNHRVCRLMVSGCWFLGTLDGLLLTPITMSFSFCKSRKILSFFCETPALLRLSCSDVSLYKMLLYLCCILMLLVPTLVISSSYTLILLLIRRTSSAKGCRKALATCSSHMTVVLLFFGAAVYTYMLPGSYHTVQQDMMVSAFYTILTPLLNPLIYSLRNKDITLTLRSLVQSSTCSDVSLYKMLMYLCCILILPMPTLVISSSYTLILLQIMVAFKTNTTCVLSASGT
;
A
#
# COMPACT_ATOMS: atom_id res chain seq x y z
N MET A 1 38.80 -6.98 15.33
CA MET A 1 37.83 -6.74 14.21
C MET A 1 36.77 -7.84 14.07
N GLU A 2 36.81 -8.92 14.86
CA GLU A 2 35.91 -10.08 14.78
C GLU A 2 34.58 -9.93 15.57
N SER A 3 34.50 -9.00 16.50
CA SER A 3 33.27 -8.83 17.33
C SER A 3 32.05 -8.21 16.60
N ASN A 4 32.27 -7.52 15.48
CA ASN A 4 31.18 -6.84 14.72
C ASN A 4 30.47 -7.76 13.70
N LEU A 5 31.04 -8.91 13.36
CA LEU A 5 30.47 -9.86 12.40
C LEU A 5 29.36 -10.72 13.05
N SER A 6 29.34 -10.78 14.38
CA SER A 6 28.36 -11.56 15.18
C SER A 6 26.94 -11.02 15.17
N THR A 7 26.74 -9.74 14.79
CA THR A 7 25.45 -9.01 14.93
C THR A 7 24.91 -8.44 13.62
N SER A 8 25.27 -9.01 12.47
CA SER A 8 24.85 -8.53 11.17
C SER A 8 24.18 -9.60 10.32
N PHE A 9 23.30 -9.18 9.42
CA PHE A 9 22.61 -10.02 8.43
C PHE A 9 23.06 -9.66 7.02
N ILE A 10 22.82 -10.56 6.07
CA ILE A 10 23.07 -10.36 4.64
C ILE A 10 21.73 -10.44 3.91
N LEU A 11 21.32 -9.36 3.25
CA LEU A 11 20.14 -9.33 2.39
C LEU A 11 20.46 -9.95 1.03
N VAL A 12 19.65 -10.91 0.58
CA VAL A 12 19.91 -11.61 -0.71
C VAL A 12 19.58 -10.70 -1.91
N GLY A 13 18.73 -9.66 -1.71
CA GLY A 13 18.28 -8.81 -2.79
C GLY A 13 17.08 -9.39 -3.54
N LEU A 14 16.50 -8.59 -4.44
CA LEU A 14 15.25 -8.93 -5.14
C LEU A 14 15.50 -9.80 -6.39
N PHE A 15 16.59 -9.55 -7.11
CA PHE A 15 16.80 -10.16 -8.43
C PHE A 15 18.00 -11.15 -8.47
N GLY A 16 18.75 -11.29 -7.37
CA GLY A 16 19.87 -12.21 -7.28
C GLY A 16 20.87 -12.06 -8.43
N ASP A 17 21.39 -13.19 -8.94
CA ASP A 17 22.36 -13.24 -10.05
C ASP A 17 21.66 -13.42 -11.42
N THR A 18 20.48 -12.83 -11.62
CA THR A 18 19.81 -12.91 -12.93
C THR A 18 20.59 -12.17 -14.00
N PRO A 19 20.61 -12.65 -15.26
CA PRO A 19 21.39 -12.00 -16.34
C PRO A 19 21.05 -10.53 -16.57
N ASN A 20 19.84 -10.10 -16.21
CA ASN A 20 19.35 -8.74 -16.38
C ASN A 20 19.22 -7.96 -15.06
N ALA A 21 19.93 -8.39 -13.99
CA ALA A 21 19.82 -7.77 -12.67
C ALA A 21 20.02 -6.25 -12.72
N THR A 22 21.05 -5.76 -13.40
CA THR A 22 21.31 -4.31 -13.54
C THR A 22 20.14 -3.55 -14.14
N LEU A 23 19.52 -4.08 -15.20
CA LEU A 23 18.36 -3.46 -15.83
C LEU A 23 17.18 -3.40 -14.85
N LEU A 24 16.90 -4.50 -14.13
CA LEU A 24 15.81 -4.59 -13.16
C LEU A 24 16.02 -3.65 -11.97
N TYR A 25 17.25 -3.54 -11.45
CA TYR A 25 17.55 -2.56 -10.40
C TYR A 25 17.46 -1.11 -10.90
N THR A 26 17.86 -0.84 -12.14
CA THR A 26 17.67 0.49 -12.74
C THR A 26 16.19 0.85 -12.86
N MET A 27 15.36 -0.10 -13.31
CA MET A 27 13.90 0.08 -13.34
C MET A 27 13.33 0.32 -11.92
N THR A 28 13.79 -0.42 -10.92
CA THR A 28 13.38 -0.23 -9.52
C THR A 28 13.79 1.15 -9.01
N PHE A 29 14.97 1.65 -9.36
CA PHE A 29 15.39 3.00 -9.02
C PHE A 29 14.50 4.08 -9.66
N ILE A 30 14.14 3.90 -10.92
CA ILE A 30 13.19 4.81 -11.60
C ILE A 30 11.83 4.79 -10.89
N ILE A 31 11.29 3.60 -10.58
CA ILE A 31 10.02 3.44 -9.84
C ILE A 31 10.10 4.14 -8.47
N PHE A 32 11.21 3.96 -7.76
CA PHE A 32 11.46 4.62 -6.48
C PHE A 32 11.40 6.15 -6.59
N LEU A 33 12.10 6.74 -7.56
CA LEU A 33 12.07 8.19 -7.79
C LEU A 33 10.67 8.69 -8.17
N MET A 34 9.96 7.93 -8.99
CA MET A 34 8.60 8.27 -9.42
C MET A 34 7.61 8.22 -8.25
N ALA A 35 7.73 7.23 -7.36
CA ALA A 35 6.92 7.15 -6.17
C ALA A 35 7.22 8.29 -5.19
N LEU A 36 8.50 8.65 -5.00
CA LEU A 36 8.89 9.81 -4.19
C LEU A 36 8.27 11.10 -4.73
N VAL A 37 8.45 11.38 -6.01
CA VAL A 37 7.93 12.59 -6.65
C VAL A 37 6.39 12.61 -6.64
N GLY A 38 5.74 11.50 -7.02
CA GLY A 38 4.29 11.42 -7.09
C GLY A 38 3.58 11.66 -5.78
N ASN A 39 4.05 11.01 -4.70
CA ASN A 39 3.48 11.18 -3.37
C ASN A 39 3.78 12.58 -2.79
N SER A 40 5.00 13.09 -2.97
CA SER A 40 5.36 14.45 -2.53
C SER A 40 4.50 15.52 -3.21
N LEU A 41 4.32 15.40 -4.53
CA LEU A 41 3.46 16.32 -5.29
C LEU A 41 2.00 16.23 -4.86
N LEU A 42 1.49 15.04 -4.57
CA LEU A 42 0.11 14.85 -4.11
C LEU A 42 -0.11 15.49 -2.74
N ILE A 43 0.82 15.33 -1.80
CA ILE A 43 0.79 16.00 -0.49
C ILE A 43 0.80 17.52 -0.68
N LEU A 44 1.75 18.04 -1.45
CA LEU A 44 1.86 19.49 -1.70
C LEU A 44 0.57 20.04 -2.33
N LEU A 45 0.02 19.37 -3.33
CA LEU A 45 -1.21 19.76 -3.99
C LEU A 45 -2.40 19.86 -3.02
N ILE A 46 -2.57 18.82 -2.18
CA ILE A 46 -3.67 18.78 -1.21
C ILE A 46 -3.54 19.92 -0.18
N HIS A 47 -2.32 20.25 0.25
CA HIS A 47 -2.10 21.31 1.25
C HIS A 47 -2.18 22.72 0.64
N SER A 48 -1.81 22.89 -0.63
CA SER A 48 -1.80 24.19 -1.31
C SER A 48 -3.17 24.65 -1.78
N GLU A 49 -4.11 23.71 -2.05
CA GLU A 49 -5.40 24.04 -2.64
C GLU A 49 -6.54 23.89 -1.62
N PRO A 50 -7.17 25.01 -1.17
CA PRO A 50 -8.24 24.97 -0.18
C PRO A 50 -9.46 24.13 -0.60
N ARG A 51 -9.71 23.95 -1.90
CA ARG A 51 -10.79 23.11 -2.43
C ARG A 51 -10.60 21.63 -2.10
N LEU A 52 -9.36 21.22 -1.81
CA LEU A 52 -9.00 19.84 -1.44
C LEU A 52 -8.97 19.62 0.07
N TRP A 53 -9.32 20.59 0.91
CA TRP A 53 -9.34 20.45 2.36
C TRP A 53 -10.59 19.71 2.85
N THR A 54 -10.78 18.51 2.38
CA THR A 54 -11.86 17.63 2.84
C THR A 54 -11.29 16.44 3.62
N PRO A 55 -12.09 15.77 4.45
CA PRO A 55 -11.64 14.59 5.21
C PRO A 55 -10.93 13.54 4.34
N MET A 56 -11.52 13.20 3.20
CA MET A 56 -10.95 12.21 2.29
C MET A 56 -9.56 12.59 1.78
N TYR A 57 -9.34 13.85 1.39
CA TYR A 57 -8.01 14.28 0.91
C TYR A 57 -7.00 14.35 2.05
N SER A 58 -7.44 14.65 3.27
CA SER A 58 -6.58 14.55 4.45
C SER A 58 -6.09 13.12 4.64
N PHE A 59 -6.95 12.11 4.49
CA PHE A 59 -6.55 10.70 4.55
C PHE A 59 -5.63 10.30 3.38
N ILE A 60 -5.91 10.76 2.16
CA ILE A 60 -5.03 10.53 1.00
C ILE A 60 -3.64 11.13 1.23
N SER A 61 -3.55 12.33 1.82
CA SER A 61 -2.28 12.95 2.18
C SER A 61 -1.50 12.12 3.21
N GLN A 62 -2.19 11.53 4.20
CA GLN A 62 -1.56 10.61 5.18
C GLN A 62 -1.11 9.31 4.51
N LEU A 63 -1.89 8.75 3.62
CA LEU A 63 -1.50 7.56 2.85
C LEU A 63 -0.25 7.84 2.02
N SER A 64 -0.19 8.98 1.32
CA SER A 64 1.00 9.38 0.57
C SER A 64 2.22 9.60 1.45
N LEU A 65 2.05 10.11 2.68
CA LEU A 65 3.14 10.20 3.66
C LEU A 65 3.64 8.82 4.08
N MET A 66 2.73 7.89 4.34
CA MET A 66 3.08 6.48 4.65
C MET A 66 3.82 5.83 3.49
N ASP A 67 3.35 6.01 2.25
CA ASP A 67 4.01 5.53 1.04
C ASP A 67 5.44 6.05 0.89
N LEU A 68 5.68 7.36 1.14
CA LEU A 68 7.03 7.95 1.14
C LEU A 68 7.93 7.29 2.17
N MET A 69 7.44 7.09 3.39
CA MET A 69 8.20 6.43 4.45
C MET A 69 8.47 4.97 4.09
N TYR A 70 7.50 4.26 3.54
CA TYR A 70 7.61 2.85 3.12
C TYR A 70 8.76 2.63 2.15
N ILE A 71 8.74 3.34 1.02
CA ILE A 71 9.78 3.20 0.01
C ILE A 71 11.16 3.69 0.51
N SER A 72 11.18 4.71 1.39
CA SER A 72 12.42 5.23 1.96
C SER A 72 13.07 4.27 2.97
N VAL A 73 12.28 3.42 3.62
CA VAL A 73 12.77 2.42 4.58
C VAL A 73 13.21 1.13 3.88
N THR A 74 12.52 0.70 2.83
CA THR A 74 12.72 -0.64 2.23
C THR A 74 13.69 -0.64 1.05
N VAL A 75 13.62 0.35 0.16
CA VAL A 75 14.30 0.31 -1.14
C VAL A 75 15.77 0.75 -1.10
N PRO A 76 16.20 1.81 -0.38
CA PRO A 76 17.56 2.37 -0.51
C PRO A 76 18.66 1.37 -0.17
N LYS A 77 18.53 0.57 0.90
CA LYS A 77 19.58 -0.41 1.28
C LYS A 77 19.77 -1.47 0.20
N MET A 78 18.68 -1.91 -0.43
CA MET A 78 18.75 -2.86 -1.55
C MET A 78 19.50 -2.26 -2.75
N LEU A 79 19.16 -1.01 -3.12
CA LEU A 79 19.81 -0.33 -4.26
C LEU A 79 21.28 -0.03 -4.00
N VAL A 80 21.62 0.46 -2.80
CA VAL A 80 23.00 0.70 -2.39
C VAL A 80 23.79 -0.61 -2.39
N GLY A 81 23.21 -1.69 -1.85
CA GLY A 81 23.86 -3.02 -1.87
C GLY A 81 24.19 -3.50 -3.27
N GLN A 82 23.30 -3.25 -4.24
CA GLN A 82 23.57 -3.63 -5.63
C GLN A 82 24.70 -2.83 -6.28
N VAL A 83 24.84 -1.54 -5.95
CA VAL A 83 25.89 -0.68 -6.53
C VAL A 83 27.24 -0.92 -5.85
N THR A 84 27.25 -1.10 -4.54
CA THR A 84 28.49 -1.21 -3.75
C THR A 84 28.97 -2.65 -3.54
N GLY A 85 28.11 -3.64 -3.78
CA GLY A 85 28.33 -5.04 -3.40
C GLY A 85 28.18 -5.30 -1.90
N ASP A 86 27.83 -4.27 -1.10
CA ASP A 86 27.64 -4.39 0.35
C ASP A 86 26.16 -4.65 0.70
N HIS A 87 25.83 -5.91 0.84
CA HIS A 87 24.49 -6.39 1.23
C HIS A 87 24.34 -6.58 2.74
N ILE A 88 25.33 -6.17 3.54
CA ILE A 88 25.34 -6.35 4.99
C ILE A 88 24.47 -5.28 5.65
N ILE A 89 23.60 -5.70 6.55
CA ILE A 89 22.81 -4.83 7.44
C ILE A 89 23.07 -5.24 8.90
N SER A 90 23.29 -4.26 9.77
CA SER A 90 23.45 -4.54 11.21
C SER A 90 22.13 -5.03 11.81
N SER A 91 22.20 -5.79 12.90
CA SER A 91 21.01 -6.24 13.64
C SER A 91 20.13 -5.05 14.06
N THR A 92 20.74 -3.97 14.54
CA THR A 92 20.02 -2.73 14.89
C THR A 92 19.34 -2.10 13.66
N GLY A 93 20.05 -1.99 12.53
CA GLY A 93 19.49 -1.46 11.29
C GLY A 93 18.32 -2.31 10.77
N CYS A 94 18.43 -3.63 10.87
CA CYS A 94 17.38 -4.58 10.54
C CYS A 94 16.16 -4.38 11.45
N GLY A 95 16.36 -4.25 12.77
CA GLY A 95 15.29 -3.97 13.72
C GLY A 95 14.60 -2.63 13.46
N ILE A 96 15.34 -1.57 13.16
CA ILE A 96 14.77 -0.26 12.81
C ILE A 96 13.94 -0.37 11.53
N GLN A 97 14.46 -1.03 10.50
CA GLN A 97 13.74 -1.23 9.24
C GLN A 97 12.43 -1.99 9.46
N MET A 98 12.47 -3.08 10.24
CA MET A 98 11.29 -3.88 10.56
C MET A 98 10.27 -3.10 11.41
N PHE A 99 10.74 -2.32 12.39
CA PHE A 99 9.86 -1.47 13.21
C PHE A 99 9.05 -0.49 12.36
N PHE A 100 9.72 0.27 11.49
CA PHE A 100 9.02 1.20 10.61
C PHE A 100 8.09 0.48 9.64
N TYR A 101 8.54 -0.64 9.08
CA TYR A 101 7.74 -1.46 8.18
C TYR A 101 6.42 -1.92 8.85
N LEU A 102 6.48 -2.51 10.04
CA LEU A 102 5.30 -2.98 10.77
C LEU A 102 4.39 -1.81 11.22
N THR A 103 4.99 -0.72 11.71
CA THR A 103 4.27 0.50 12.08
C THR A 103 3.45 1.04 10.92
N LEU A 104 4.05 1.15 9.74
CA LEU A 104 3.39 1.69 8.55
C LEU A 104 2.30 0.74 8.05
N ALA A 105 2.56 -0.58 8.00
CA ALA A 105 1.58 -1.58 7.60
C ALA A 105 0.34 -1.57 8.52
N GLY A 106 0.55 -1.54 9.83
CA GLY A 106 -0.54 -1.43 10.81
C GLY A 106 -1.32 -0.13 10.70
N ALA A 107 -0.62 1.01 10.55
CA ALA A 107 -1.27 2.30 10.38
C ALA A 107 -2.10 2.39 9.09
N GLU A 108 -1.61 1.82 7.99
CA GLU A 108 -2.31 1.78 6.70
C GLU A 108 -3.59 0.95 6.77
N CYS A 109 -3.60 -0.19 7.48
CA CYS A 109 -4.82 -0.99 7.71
C CYS A 109 -5.97 -0.14 8.27
N PHE A 110 -5.70 0.64 9.31
CA PHE A 110 -6.70 1.50 9.96
C PHE A 110 -6.99 2.77 9.17
N LEU A 111 -6.03 3.28 8.41
CA LEU A 111 -6.26 4.43 7.53
C LEU A 111 -7.24 4.07 6.39
N LEU A 112 -7.07 2.92 5.77
CA LEU A 112 -8.01 2.41 4.78
C LEU A 112 -9.41 2.17 5.38
N LEU A 113 -9.48 1.71 6.63
CA LEU A 113 -10.75 1.61 7.37
C LEU A 113 -11.40 3.00 7.55
N ALA A 114 -10.63 4.01 7.98
CA ALA A 114 -11.11 5.38 8.16
C ALA A 114 -11.63 5.97 6.84
N MET A 115 -10.95 5.70 5.72
CA MET A 115 -11.37 6.11 4.39
C MET A 115 -12.68 5.41 3.95
N ALA A 116 -12.86 4.14 4.28
CA ALA A 116 -14.12 3.43 4.01
C ALA A 116 -15.28 4.01 4.83
N TYR A 117 -15.06 4.36 6.09
CA TYR A 117 -16.04 5.02 6.94
C TYR A 117 -16.40 6.41 6.39
N ASP A 118 -15.42 7.19 5.94
CA ASP A 118 -15.66 8.49 5.28
C ASP A 118 -16.57 8.32 4.06
N ARG A 119 -16.30 7.35 3.20
CA ARG A 119 -17.17 7.05 2.05
C ARG A 119 -18.58 6.67 2.46
N TYR A 120 -18.71 5.79 3.47
CA TYR A 120 -20.01 5.41 4.01
C TYR A 120 -20.76 6.63 4.56
N ALA A 121 -20.13 7.46 5.37
CA ALA A 121 -20.75 8.66 5.93
C ALA A 121 -21.19 9.65 4.83
N ALA A 122 -20.34 9.89 3.82
CA ALA A 122 -20.64 10.81 2.73
C ALA A 122 -21.79 10.35 1.83
N ILE A 123 -21.94 9.05 1.61
CA ILE A 123 -22.95 8.50 0.69
C ILE A 123 -24.23 8.11 1.42
N CYS A 124 -24.12 7.43 2.57
CA CYS A 124 -25.26 6.88 3.30
C CYS A 124 -25.85 7.85 4.34
N ARG A 125 -25.09 8.84 4.80
CA ARG A 125 -25.50 9.81 5.83
C ARG A 125 -25.17 11.26 5.47
N PRO A 126 -25.53 11.76 4.26
CA PRO A 126 -25.06 13.05 3.75
C PRO A 126 -25.46 14.24 4.63
N LEU A 127 -26.64 14.20 5.26
CA LEU A 127 -27.10 15.27 6.17
C LEU A 127 -26.31 15.34 7.48
N HIS A 128 -25.77 14.23 7.93
CA HIS A 128 -24.97 14.15 9.15
C HIS A 128 -23.46 14.16 8.88
N TYR A 129 -23.05 14.18 7.60
CA TYR A 129 -21.64 14.09 7.22
C TYR A 129 -20.75 15.16 7.88
N PRO A 130 -21.14 16.47 7.92
CA PRO A 130 -20.31 17.49 8.57
C PRO A 130 -20.11 17.27 10.08
N LEU A 131 -21.07 16.61 10.73
CA LEU A 131 -20.99 16.26 12.15
C LEU A 131 -20.12 15.04 12.37
N LEU A 132 -20.26 13.99 11.53
CA LEU A 132 -19.55 12.71 11.64
C LEU A 132 -18.07 12.85 11.24
N MET A 133 -17.76 13.70 10.26
CA MET A 133 -16.43 13.87 9.65
C MET A 133 -15.90 15.30 9.85
N ASN A 134 -16.02 15.83 11.05
CA ASN A 134 -15.44 17.12 11.38
C ASN A 134 -13.90 17.01 11.57
N HIS A 135 -13.18 18.14 11.53
CA HIS A 135 -11.72 18.17 11.63
C HIS A 135 -11.15 17.52 12.91
N ARG A 136 -11.90 17.58 14.03
CA ARG A 136 -11.47 16.93 15.28
C ARG A 136 -11.54 15.40 15.15
N VAL A 137 -12.63 14.88 14.61
CA VAL A 137 -12.80 13.43 14.38
C VAL A 137 -11.74 12.92 13.41
N CYS A 138 -11.51 13.62 12.28
CA CYS A 138 -10.49 13.22 11.31
C CYS A 138 -9.08 13.17 11.93
N ARG A 139 -8.71 14.17 12.72
CA ARG A 139 -7.41 14.16 13.43
C ARG A 139 -7.31 13.02 14.43
N LEU A 140 -8.37 12.73 15.19
CA LEU A 140 -8.39 11.60 16.12
C LEU A 140 -8.27 10.27 15.39
N MET A 141 -8.96 10.10 14.25
CA MET A 141 -8.83 8.89 13.43
C MET A 141 -7.40 8.71 12.92
N VAL A 142 -6.79 9.75 12.35
CA VAL A 142 -5.39 9.70 11.89
C VAL A 142 -4.44 9.37 13.04
N SER A 143 -4.57 10.07 14.18
CA SER A 143 -3.73 9.80 15.36
C SER A 143 -3.90 8.38 15.87
N GLY A 144 -5.14 7.86 15.86
CA GLY A 144 -5.44 6.47 16.21
C GLY A 144 -4.79 5.47 15.27
N CYS A 145 -4.80 5.72 13.96
CA CYS A 145 -4.12 4.86 12.98
C CYS A 145 -2.61 4.77 13.25
N TRP A 146 -1.94 5.92 13.43
CA TRP A 146 -0.51 5.97 13.74
C TRP A 146 -0.20 5.31 15.09
N PHE A 147 -1.03 5.54 16.11
CA PHE A 147 -0.86 4.93 17.44
C PHE A 147 -0.94 3.41 17.37
N LEU A 148 -1.97 2.86 16.72
CA LEU A 148 -2.16 1.41 16.60
C LEU A 148 -1.05 0.74 15.77
N GLY A 149 -0.64 1.36 14.67
CA GLY A 149 0.49 0.87 13.89
C GLY A 149 1.81 0.91 14.67
N THR A 150 2.06 1.99 15.41
CA THR A 150 3.27 2.10 16.26
C THR A 150 3.27 1.05 17.37
N LEU A 151 2.12 0.77 17.96
CA LEU A 151 1.97 -0.27 18.98
C LEU A 151 2.31 -1.65 18.42
N ASP A 152 1.87 -1.96 17.19
CA ASP A 152 2.20 -3.21 16.49
C ASP A 152 3.70 -3.36 16.28
N GLY A 153 4.36 -2.31 15.74
CA GLY A 153 5.81 -2.28 15.56
C GLY A 153 6.59 -2.42 16.87
N LEU A 154 6.16 -1.72 17.94
CA LEU A 154 6.79 -1.80 19.26
C LEU A 154 6.60 -3.17 19.92
N LEU A 155 5.51 -3.86 19.65
CA LEU A 155 5.24 -5.19 20.20
C LEU A 155 6.06 -6.26 19.45
N LEU A 156 5.98 -6.30 18.14
CA LEU A 156 6.51 -7.41 17.36
C LEU A 156 8.01 -7.32 17.11
N THR A 157 8.56 -6.11 16.92
CA THR A 157 9.98 -5.94 16.58
C THR A 157 10.94 -6.40 17.69
N PRO A 158 10.80 -5.97 18.96
CA PRO A 158 11.73 -6.39 20.02
C PRO A 158 11.71 -7.90 20.23
N ILE A 159 10.52 -8.52 20.16
CA ILE A 159 10.38 -9.97 20.32
C ILE A 159 11.08 -10.70 19.17
N THR A 160 10.87 -10.27 17.91
CA THR A 160 11.55 -10.87 16.76
C THR A 160 13.07 -10.75 16.88
N MET A 161 13.56 -9.59 17.28
CA MET A 161 15.01 -9.33 17.39
C MET A 161 15.67 -9.99 18.61
N SER A 162 14.88 -10.50 19.57
CA SER A 162 15.41 -11.27 20.72
C SER A 162 15.67 -12.74 20.42
N PHE A 163 15.22 -13.26 19.27
CA PHE A 163 15.48 -14.64 18.89
C PHE A 163 16.94 -14.92 18.55
N SER A 164 17.38 -16.17 18.80
CA SER A 164 18.69 -16.64 18.38
C SER A 164 18.67 -17.06 16.91
N PHE A 165 19.43 -16.36 16.06
CA PHE A 165 19.55 -16.65 14.64
C PHE A 165 20.83 -17.48 14.37
N CYS A 166 20.71 -18.82 14.38
CA CYS A 166 21.83 -19.73 14.26
C CYS A 166 21.85 -20.56 12.97
N LYS A 167 20.73 -20.61 12.21
CA LYS A 167 20.64 -21.40 10.98
C LYS A 167 21.45 -20.78 9.84
N SER A 168 21.30 -19.48 9.65
CA SER A 168 21.98 -18.70 8.60
C SER A 168 21.90 -17.23 8.97
N ARG A 169 22.76 -16.40 8.37
CA ARG A 169 22.67 -14.92 8.44
C ARG A 169 22.14 -14.31 7.14
N LYS A 170 21.84 -15.14 6.15
CA LYS A 170 21.29 -14.71 4.87
C LYS A 170 19.77 -14.61 4.98
N ILE A 171 19.25 -13.39 4.96
CA ILE A 171 17.82 -13.11 4.87
C ILE A 171 17.40 -13.26 3.41
N LEU A 172 16.52 -14.22 3.13
CA LEU A 172 15.99 -14.48 1.78
C LEU A 172 14.92 -13.46 1.42
N SER A 173 15.29 -12.18 1.49
CA SER A 173 14.48 -11.03 1.12
C SER A 173 15.42 -9.84 0.83
N PHE A 174 14.86 -8.75 0.25
CA PHE A 174 15.61 -7.52 -0.03
C PHE A 174 15.53 -6.49 1.10
N PHE A 175 14.75 -6.77 2.14
CA PHE A 175 14.66 -5.99 3.37
C PHE A 175 14.34 -6.90 4.57
N CYS A 176 14.42 -6.35 5.79
CA CYS A 176 14.12 -7.10 7.01
C CYS A 176 12.62 -7.20 7.24
N GLU A 177 12.06 -8.36 6.98
CA GLU A 177 10.67 -8.69 7.24
C GLU A 177 10.53 -9.86 8.20
N THR A 178 9.47 -9.86 9.00
CA THR A 178 9.22 -10.86 10.04
C THR A 178 9.23 -12.30 9.51
N PRO A 179 8.54 -12.66 8.41
CA PRO A 179 8.53 -14.04 7.93
C PRO A 179 9.91 -14.55 7.53
N ALA A 180 10.73 -13.70 6.90
CA ALA A 180 12.06 -14.07 6.48
C ALA A 180 13.02 -14.29 7.68
N LEU A 181 12.92 -13.44 8.72
CA LEU A 181 13.71 -13.58 9.95
C LEU A 181 13.31 -14.81 10.76
N LEU A 182 12.02 -15.13 10.87
CA LEU A 182 11.55 -16.32 11.59
C LEU A 182 12.07 -17.63 11.00
N ARG A 183 12.34 -17.67 9.69
CA ARG A 183 12.96 -18.84 9.03
C ARG A 183 14.40 -19.09 9.50
N LEU A 184 15.10 -18.05 9.97
CA LEU A 184 16.49 -18.11 10.45
C LEU A 184 16.59 -18.46 11.94
N SER A 185 15.50 -18.35 12.68
CA SER A 185 15.47 -18.61 14.12
C SER A 185 15.67 -20.08 14.44
N CYS A 186 16.45 -20.34 15.49
CA CYS A 186 16.60 -21.66 16.12
C CYS A 186 15.79 -21.77 17.42
N SER A 187 15.30 -20.65 17.94
CA SER A 187 14.45 -20.62 19.12
C SER A 187 13.07 -21.20 18.79
N ASP A 188 12.36 -21.68 19.81
CA ASP A 188 10.95 -22.01 19.66
C ASP A 188 10.15 -20.72 19.42
N VAL A 189 9.59 -20.61 18.23
CA VAL A 189 8.80 -19.45 17.79
C VAL A 189 7.29 -19.70 17.86
N SER A 190 6.85 -20.79 18.48
CA SER A 190 5.44 -21.22 18.49
C SER A 190 4.54 -20.18 19.16
N LEU A 191 4.92 -19.71 20.34
CA LEU A 191 4.18 -18.67 21.07
C LEU A 191 4.16 -17.34 20.30
N TYR A 192 5.30 -16.98 19.70
CA TYR A 192 5.39 -15.76 18.89
C TYR A 192 4.52 -15.84 17.64
N LYS A 193 4.48 -16.97 16.94
CA LYS A 193 3.58 -17.18 15.81
C LYS A 193 2.12 -17.02 16.22
N MET A 194 1.72 -17.52 17.38
CA MET A 194 0.37 -17.33 17.90
C MET A 194 0.06 -15.86 18.16
N LEU A 195 1.01 -15.10 18.75
CA LEU A 195 0.89 -13.66 18.92
C LEU A 195 0.78 -12.93 17.58
N LEU A 196 1.64 -13.29 16.61
CA LEU A 196 1.60 -12.72 15.27
C LEU A 196 0.26 -12.96 14.58
N TYR A 197 -0.30 -14.19 14.65
CA TYR A 197 -1.63 -14.49 14.15
C TYR A 197 -2.73 -13.66 14.83
N LEU A 198 -2.64 -13.48 16.15
CA LEU A 198 -3.60 -12.64 16.89
C LEU A 198 -3.52 -11.18 16.42
N CYS A 199 -2.33 -10.61 16.28
CA CYS A 199 -2.13 -9.28 15.73
C CYS A 199 -2.70 -9.19 14.30
N CYS A 200 -2.42 -10.18 13.44
CA CYS A 200 -2.97 -10.22 12.08
C CYS A 200 -4.50 -10.28 12.06
N ILE A 201 -5.14 -11.05 12.95
CA ILE A 201 -6.60 -11.08 13.07
C ILE A 201 -7.13 -9.68 13.41
N LEU A 202 -6.53 -9.01 14.38
CA LEU A 202 -6.97 -7.67 14.81
C LEU A 202 -6.70 -6.61 13.73
N MET A 203 -5.54 -6.65 13.07
CA MET A 203 -5.11 -5.65 12.11
C MET A 203 -5.69 -5.86 10.70
N LEU A 204 -6.00 -7.09 10.31
CA LEU A 204 -6.49 -7.42 8.96
C LEU A 204 -7.98 -7.76 8.98
N LEU A 205 -8.42 -8.68 9.84
CA LEU A 205 -9.79 -9.18 9.79
C LEU A 205 -10.80 -8.13 10.23
N VAL A 206 -10.53 -7.41 11.33
CA VAL A 206 -11.45 -6.37 11.84
C VAL A 206 -11.63 -5.24 10.82
N PRO A 207 -10.57 -4.60 10.28
CA PRO A 207 -10.72 -3.61 9.23
C PRO A 207 -11.42 -4.15 7.98
N THR A 208 -11.08 -5.35 7.52
CA THR A 208 -11.70 -5.97 6.34
C THR A 208 -13.20 -6.16 6.52
N LEU A 209 -13.66 -6.61 7.68
CA LEU A 209 -15.10 -6.78 7.99
C LEU A 209 -15.83 -5.44 7.98
N VAL A 210 -15.27 -4.42 8.59
CA VAL A 210 -15.89 -3.07 8.63
C VAL A 210 -15.90 -2.44 7.24
N ILE A 211 -14.81 -2.54 6.49
CA ILE A 211 -14.72 -2.05 5.11
C ILE A 211 -15.77 -2.76 4.24
N SER A 212 -15.84 -4.08 4.29
CA SER A 212 -16.79 -4.89 3.53
C SER A 212 -18.24 -4.54 3.88
N SER A 213 -18.54 -4.36 5.16
CA SER A 213 -19.87 -3.93 5.65
C SER A 213 -20.22 -2.55 5.12
N SER A 214 -19.30 -1.59 5.20
CA SER A 214 -19.48 -0.22 4.69
C SER A 214 -19.79 -0.21 3.21
N TYR A 215 -19.04 -0.95 2.40
CA TYR A 215 -19.29 -1.02 0.96
C TYR A 215 -20.54 -1.80 0.59
N THR A 216 -20.90 -2.83 1.35
CA THR A 216 -22.18 -3.53 1.17
C THR A 216 -23.36 -2.56 1.38
N LEU A 217 -23.33 -1.75 2.46
CA LEU A 217 -24.36 -0.75 2.72
C LEU A 217 -24.42 0.32 1.64
N ILE A 218 -23.27 0.80 1.15
CA ILE A 218 -23.19 1.74 0.02
C ILE A 218 -23.84 1.14 -1.23
N LEU A 219 -23.50 -0.12 -1.58
CA LEU A 219 -24.05 -0.79 -2.76
C LEU A 219 -25.56 -1.02 -2.64
N LEU A 220 -26.06 -1.40 -1.47
CA LEU A 220 -27.50 -1.56 -1.22
C LEU A 220 -28.25 -0.24 -1.39
N LEU A 221 -27.68 0.88 -0.90
CA LEU A 221 -28.27 2.20 -1.06
C LEU A 221 -28.27 2.64 -2.54
N ILE A 222 -27.14 2.46 -3.23
CA ILE A 222 -26.99 2.80 -4.65
C ILE A 222 -28.01 2.04 -5.50
N ARG A 223 -28.27 0.76 -5.23
CA ARG A 223 -29.29 -0.04 -5.93
C ARG A 223 -30.72 0.48 -5.73
N ARG A 224 -30.99 1.15 -4.60
CA ARG A 224 -32.30 1.75 -4.30
C ARG A 224 -32.46 3.16 -4.89
N THR A 225 -31.40 3.76 -5.39
CA THR A 225 -31.41 5.14 -5.90
C THR A 225 -31.67 5.16 -7.39
N SER A 226 -32.70 5.87 -7.82
CA SER A 226 -33.12 5.98 -9.24
C SER A 226 -32.20 6.88 -10.09
N SER A 227 -31.26 7.62 -9.49
CA SER A 227 -30.38 8.56 -10.20
C SER A 227 -29.14 7.89 -10.77
N ALA A 228 -29.13 7.60 -12.06
CA ALA A 228 -27.99 7.04 -12.78
C ALA A 228 -26.69 7.89 -12.65
N LYS A 229 -26.80 9.23 -12.63
CA LYS A 229 -25.63 10.13 -12.43
C LYS A 229 -25.04 10.00 -11.02
N GLY A 230 -25.88 9.96 -9.99
CA GLY A 230 -25.45 9.81 -8.60
C GLY A 230 -24.77 8.46 -8.36
N CYS A 231 -25.37 7.38 -8.87
CA CYS A 231 -24.83 6.03 -8.84
C CYS A 231 -23.43 5.96 -9.49
N ARG A 232 -23.28 6.47 -10.70
CA ARG A 232 -21.99 6.47 -11.44
C ARG A 232 -20.90 7.26 -10.70
N LYS A 233 -21.23 8.41 -10.10
CA LYS A 233 -20.28 9.21 -9.34
C LYS A 233 -19.82 8.48 -8.07
N ALA A 234 -20.75 7.91 -7.31
CA ALA A 234 -20.46 7.14 -6.10
C ALA A 234 -19.60 5.91 -6.41
N LEU A 235 -19.96 5.13 -7.43
CA LEU A 235 -19.19 3.94 -7.85
C LEU A 235 -17.77 4.30 -8.31
N ALA A 236 -17.57 5.38 -9.06
CA ALA A 236 -16.27 5.81 -9.51
C ALA A 236 -15.34 6.14 -8.34
N THR A 237 -15.84 6.85 -7.32
CA THR A 237 -15.06 7.19 -6.12
C THR A 237 -14.77 5.95 -5.25
N CYS A 238 -15.76 5.09 -5.06
CA CYS A 238 -15.60 3.85 -4.30
C CYS A 238 -14.63 2.89 -4.99
N SER A 239 -14.63 2.80 -6.32
CA SER A 239 -13.76 1.86 -7.03
C SER A 239 -12.28 2.15 -6.85
N SER A 240 -11.87 3.41 -6.75
CA SER A 240 -10.47 3.78 -6.49
C SER A 240 -10.01 3.26 -5.13
N HIS A 241 -10.79 3.55 -4.09
CA HIS A 241 -10.46 3.08 -2.74
C HIS A 241 -10.52 1.54 -2.64
N MET A 242 -11.53 0.90 -3.22
CA MET A 242 -11.62 -0.57 -3.25
C MET A 242 -10.43 -1.21 -3.96
N THR A 243 -9.91 -0.60 -5.03
CA THR A 243 -8.71 -1.10 -5.70
C THR A 243 -7.52 -1.11 -4.73
N VAL A 244 -7.27 -0.01 -4.03
CA VAL A 244 -6.18 0.08 -3.04
C VAL A 244 -6.39 -0.93 -1.90
N VAL A 245 -7.60 -1.02 -1.36
CA VAL A 245 -7.94 -2.01 -0.30
C VAL A 245 -7.64 -3.44 -0.75
N LEU A 246 -8.04 -3.82 -1.96
CA LEU A 246 -7.81 -5.18 -2.46
C LEU A 246 -6.33 -5.47 -2.68
N LEU A 247 -5.57 -4.51 -3.21
CA LEU A 247 -4.13 -4.66 -3.40
C LEU A 247 -3.41 -4.81 -2.06
N PHE A 248 -3.73 -3.96 -1.09
CA PHE A 248 -3.10 -3.96 0.23
C PHE A 248 -3.48 -5.21 1.05
N PHE A 249 -4.78 -5.42 1.30
CA PHE A 249 -5.23 -6.56 2.12
C PHE A 249 -4.98 -7.90 1.43
N GLY A 250 -5.03 -7.98 0.10
CA GLY A 250 -4.67 -9.18 -0.64
C GLY A 250 -3.22 -9.60 -0.42
N ALA A 251 -2.28 -8.66 -0.50
CA ALA A 251 -0.88 -8.93 -0.21
C ALA A 251 -0.65 -9.29 1.27
N ALA A 252 -1.29 -8.57 2.20
CA ALA A 252 -1.15 -8.83 3.63
C ALA A 252 -1.70 -10.21 4.04
N VAL A 253 -2.85 -10.61 3.51
CA VAL A 253 -3.43 -11.96 3.73
C VAL A 253 -2.51 -13.04 3.17
N TYR A 254 -1.97 -12.85 1.97
CA TYR A 254 -0.99 -13.77 1.40
C TYR A 254 0.20 -13.93 2.33
N THR A 255 0.82 -12.82 2.77
CA THR A 255 2.07 -12.84 3.53
C THR A 255 1.92 -13.43 4.93
N TYR A 256 0.80 -13.16 5.61
CA TYR A 256 0.66 -13.45 7.04
C TYR A 256 -0.37 -14.53 7.39
N MET A 257 -1.35 -14.79 6.53
CA MET A 257 -2.48 -15.67 6.85
C MET A 257 -2.41 -17.03 6.14
N LEU A 258 -1.69 -17.13 5.01
CA LEU A 258 -1.57 -18.40 4.30
C LEU A 258 -0.60 -19.34 5.01
N PRO A 259 -0.89 -20.67 5.00
CA PRO A 259 0.03 -21.69 5.51
C PRO A 259 1.34 -21.70 4.75
N GLY A 260 2.43 -22.04 5.45
CA GLY A 260 3.79 -22.07 4.88
C GLY A 260 3.98 -22.98 3.66
N SER A 261 3.07 -23.95 3.44
CA SER A 261 3.05 -24.81 2.26
C SER A 261 2.75 -24.08 0.94
N TYR A 262 2.13 -22.90 1.03
CA TYR A 262 1.81 -22.06 -0.15
C TYR A 262 2.91 -21.02 -0.46
N HIS A 263 3.95 -20.96 0.37
CA HIS A 263 5.01 -19.98 0.27
C HIS A 263 6.24 -20.55 -0.42
N THR A 264 6.71 -19.89 -1.47
CA THR A 264 8.06 -20.05 -2.00
C THR A 264 8.83 -18.75 -1.81
N VAL A 265 10.15 -18.83 -1.64
CA VAL A 265 11.02 -17.64 -1.45
C VAL A 265 10.81 -16.62 -2.56
N GLN A 266 10.70 -17.07 -3.81
CA GLN A 266 10.52 -16.19 -4.96
C GLN A 266 9.15 -15.51 -4.97
N GLN A 267 8.09 -16.22 -4.63
CA GLN A 267 6.73 -15.64 -4.54
C GLN A 267 6.65 -14.64 -3.39
N ASP A 268 7.23 -14.96 -2.23
CA ASP A 268 7.27 -14.06 -1.08
C ASP A 268 7.99 -12.76 -1.44
N MET A 269 9.17 -12.83 -2.07
CA MET A 269 9.90 -11.66 -2.53
C MET A 269 9.11 -10.83 -3.55
N MET A 270 8.38 -11.47 -4.46
CA MET A 270 7.55 -10.76 -5.45
C MET A 270 6.36 -10.05 -4.78
N VAL A 271 5.68 -10.71 -3.84
CA VAL A 271 4.58 -10.10 -3.10
C VAL A 271 5.10 -8.93 -2.25
N SER A 272 6.23 -9.12 -1.57
CA SER A 272 6.89 -8.07 -0.79
C SER A 272 7.27 -6.86 -1.67
N ALA A 273 7.85 -7.08 -2.85
CA ALA A 273 8.15 -6.02 -3.81
C ALA A 273 6.90 -5.33 -4.33
N PHE A 274 5.82 -6.08 -4.53
CA PHE A 274 4.56 -5.52 -5.00
C PHE A 274 4.02 -4.48 -4.01
N TYR A 275 3.90 -4.80 -2.72
CA TYR A 275 3.31 -3.87 -1.77
C TYR A 275 4.30 -2.83 -1.22
N THR A 276 5.61 -3.08 -1.23
CA THR A 276 6.59 -2.08 -0.74
C THR A 276 7.11 -1.14 -1.82
N ILE A 277 7.08 -1.53 -3.08
CA ILE A 277 7.64 -0.76 -4.20
C ILE A 277 6.53 -0.29 -5.16
N LEU A 278 5.66 -1.21 -5.60
CA LEU A 278 4.65 -0.88 -6.61
C LEU A 278 3.44 -0.17 -6.01
N THR A 279 2.95 -0.57 -4.84
CA THR A 279 1.79 0.08 -4.20
C THR A 279 2.02 1.57 -3.93
N PRO A 280 3.16 2.02 -3.37
CA PRO A 280 3.47 3.45 -3.22
C PRO A 280 3.52 4.24 -4.54
N LEU A 281 3.81 3.58 -5.66
CA LEU A 281 3.72 4.20 -6.97
C LEU A 281 2.28 4.25 -7.48
N LEU A 282 1.49 3.20 -7.25
CA LEU A 282 0.12 3.08 -7.75
C LEU A 282 -0.87 3.99 -7.00
N ASN A 283 -0.70 4.18 -5.69
CA ASN A 283 -1.61 4.97 -4.86
C ASN A 283 -1.82 6.39 -5.39
N PRO A 284 -0.78 7.23 -5.61
CA PRO A 284 -0.98 8.57 -6.16
C PRO A 284 -1.59 8.55 -7.56
N LEU A 285 -1.32 7.53 -8.38
CA LEU A 285 -1.93 7.39 -9.71
C LEU A 285 -3.42 7.07 -9.62
N ILE A 286 -3.81 6.11 -8.78
CA ILE A 286 -5.20 5.69 -8.59
C ILE A 286 -6.04 6.87 -8.07
N TYR A 287 -5.52 7.62 -7.11
CA TYR A 287 -6.25 8.76 -6.52
C TYR A 287 -6.23 10.01 -7.40
N SER A 288 -5.15 10.28 -8.15
CA SER A 288 -5.06 11.46 -9.00
C SER A 288 -5.78 11.29 -10.34
N LEU A 289 -5.65 10.15 -11.02
CA LEU A 289 -6.23 9.94 -12.35
C LEU A 289 -7.76 9.83 -12.33
N ARG A 290 -8.32 9.20 -11.29
CA ARG A 290 -9.76 9.00 -11.16
C ARG A 290 -10.49 10.17 -10.49
N ASN A 291 -9.76 11.06 -9.84
CA ASN A 291 -10.36 12.19 -9.14
C ASN A 291 -10.38 13.44 -10.01
N LYS A 292 -11.59 13.88 -10.37
CA LYS A 292 -11.80 15.07 -11.22
C LYS A 292 -11.28 16.36 -10.55
N ASP A 293 -11.41 16.47 -9.22
CA ASP A 293 -11.00 17.68 -8.50
C ASP A 293 -9.48 17.82 -8.53
N ILE A 294 -8.73 16.75 -8.27
CA ILE A 294 -7.27 16.72 -8.41
C ILE A 294 -6.86 16.99 -9.87
N THR A 295 -7.53 16.35 -10.83
CA THR A 295 -7.22 16.56 -12.26
C THR A 295 -7.49 17.99 -12.71
N LEU A 296 -8.56 18.62 -12.24
CA LEU A 296 -8.91 20.02 -12.56
C LEU A 296 -7.92 20.98 -11.89
N THR A 297 -7.55 20.75 -10.64
CA THR A 297 -6.55 21.55 -9.93
C THR A 297 -5.18 21.44 -10.61
N LEU A 298 -4.77 20.25 -10.99
CA LEU A 298 -3.55 20.07 -11.79
C LEU A 298 -3.61 20.83 -13.12
N ARG A 299 -4.74 20.81 -13.81
CA ARG A 299 -4.92 21.57 -15.06
C ARG A 299 -4.87 23.08 -14.86
N SER A 300 -5.46 23.60 -13.78
CA SER A 300 -5.44 25.02 -13.48
C SER A 300 -4.02 25.50 -13.12
N LEU A 301 -3.27 24.72 -12.37
CA LEU A 301 -1.85 24.99 -12.10
C LEU A 301 -1.01 24.96 -13.38
N VAL A 302 -1.32 24.07 -14.34
CA VAL A 302 -0.68 24.02 -15.67
C VAL A 302 -0.93 25.27 -16.47
N GLN A 303 -2.14 25.82 -16.40
CA GLN A 303 -2.53 27.03 -17.18
C GLN A 303 -1.98 28.33 -16.56
N SER A 304 -1.77 28.35 -15.23
CA SER A 304 -1.26 29.52 -14.51
C SER A 304 0.28 29.60 -14.45
N SER A 305 0.96 28.48 -14.58
CA SER A 305 2.44 28.43 -14.59
C SER A 305 2.97 28.23 -15.99
N THR A 306 3.93 29.06 -16.38
CA THR A 306 4.70 28.91 -17.61
C THR A 306 5.39 27.55 -17.68
N CYS A 307 4.81 26.69 -18.46
CA CYS A 307 5.33 25.62 -19.30
C CYS A 307 6.30 24.53 -18.79
N SER A 308 7.11 24.65 -17.75
CA SER A 308 8.16 23.65 -17.46
C SER A 308 7.79 22.56 -16.45
N ASP A 309 7.19 22.92 -15.32
CA ASP A 309 7.10 21.98 -14.18
C ASP A 309 5.98 20.94 -14.30
N VAL A 310 4.91 21.27 -15.00
CA VAL A 310 3.76 20.36 -15.11
C VAL A 310 3.87 19.44 -16.32
N SER A 311 4.65 19.81 -17.32
CA SER A 311 5.02 18.91 -18.41
C SER A 311 5.81 17.71 -17.88
N LEU A 312 6.69 17.95 -16.90
CA LEU A 312 7.45 16.90 -16.20
C LEU A 312 6.53 15.95 -15.42
N TYR A 313 5.55 16.47 -14.66
CA TYR A 313 4.59 15.63 -13.94
C TYR A 313 3.73 14.76 -14.88
N LYS A 314 3.21 15.34 -15.97
CA LYS A 314 2.49 14.56 -16.99
C LYS A 314 3.39 13.53 -17.65
N MET A 315 4.61 13.91 -18.01
CA MET A 315 5.58 12.99 -18.59
C MET A 315 5.93 11.87 -17.62
N LEU A 316 6.14 12.15 -16.34
CA LEU A 316 6.36 11.16 -15.30
C LEU A 316 5.14 10.26 -15.13
N MET A 317 3.91 10.80 -15.11
CA MET A 317 2.68 9.99 -15.04
C MET A 317 2.49 9.11 -16.28
N TYR A 318 2.72 9.62 -17.51
CA TYR A 318 2.66 8.81 -18.72
C TYR A 318 3.76 7.75 -18.75
N LEU A 319 4.97 8.08 -18.31
CA LEU A 319 6.06 7.13 -18.18
C LEU A 319 5.72 6.02 -17.18
N CYS A 320 5.10 6.38 -16.04
CA CYS A 320 4.56 5.42 -15.08
C CYS A 320 3.56 4.45 -15.73
N CYS A 321 2.57 4.98 -16.45
CA CYS A 321 1.57 4.15 -17.12
C CYS A 321 2.22 3.22 -18.17
N ILE A 322 3.17 3.73 -18.96
CA ILE A 322 3.86 2.95 -20.01
C ILE A 322 4.77 1.87 -19.41
N LEU A 323 5.44 2.15 -18.29
CA LEU A 323 6.33 1.19 -17.63
C LEU A 323 5.56 0.14 -16.80
N ILE A 324 4.38 0.48 -16.27
CA ILE A 324 3.58 -0.42 -15.44
C ILE A 324 2.72 -1.35 -16.32
N LEU A 325 2.22 -0.90 -17.47
CA LEU A 325 1.35 -1.71 -18.34
C LEU A 325 1.97 -3.04 -18.83
N PRO A 326 3.27 -3.12 -19.19
CA PRO A 326 3.89 -4.39 -19.56
C PRO A 326 4.36 -5.25 -18.37
N MET A 327 4.47 -4.71 -17.14
CA MET A 327 4.95 -5.47 -15.98
C MET A 327 3.98 -6.59 -15.52
N PRO A 328 2.64 -6.45 -15.59
CA PRO A 328 1.73 -7.53 -15.22
C PRO A 328 1.91 -8.81 -16.05
N THR A 329 2.33 -8.70 -17.30
CA THR A 329 2.50 -9.87 -18.18
C THR A 329 3.77 -10.67 -17.90
N LEU A 330 4.76 -10.08 -17.22
CA LEU A 330 6.04 -10.73 -16.90
C LEU A 330 6.14 -11.21 -15.45
N VAL A 331 5.37 -10.64 -14.52
CA VAL A 331 5.52 -10.85 -13.06
C VAL A 331 4.33 -11.56 -12.43
N ILE A 332 3.15 -11.54 -13.06
CA ILE A 332 1.94 -12.09 -12.47
C ILE A 332 1.66 -13.47 -13.05
N SER A 333 2.21 -14.52 -12.43
CA SER A 333 1.74 -15.90 -12.54
C SER A 333 0.25 -15.96 -12.18
N SER A 334 -0.49 -16.69 -12.99
CA SER A 334 -1.94 -16.97 -13.08
C SER A 334 -2.90 -16.67 -11.91
N SER A 335 -2.45 -16.62 -10.66
CA SER A 335 -3.35 -16.46 -9.50
C SER A 335 -3.86 -15.02 -9.30
N TYR A 336 -3.03 -14.00 -9.50
CA TYR A 336 -3.43 -12.61 -9.36
C TYR A 336 -4.24 -12.09 -10.56
N THR A 337 -3.93 -12.58 -11.77
CA THR A 337 -4.76 -12.31 -12.95
C THR A 337 -6.16 -12.85 -12.79
N LEU A 338 -6.34 -14.03 -12.16
CA LEU A 338 -7.66 -14.60 -11.88
C LEU A 338 -8.44 -13.76 -10.87
N ILE A 339 -7.82 -13.30 -9.79
CA ILE A 339 -8.45 -12.46 -8.78
C ILE A 339 -8.82 -11.09 -9.36
N LEU A 340 -7.92 -10.44 -10.10
CA LEU A 340 -8.20 -9.16 -10.79
C LEU A 340 -9.24 -9.34 -11.89
N LEU A 341 -9.22 -10.45 -12.63
CA LEU A 341 -10.24 -10.76 -13.64
C LEU A 341 -11.61 -11.03 -13.00
N GLN A 342 -11.66 -11.79 -11.90
CA GLN A 342 -12.91 -12.00 -11.15
C GLN A 342 -13.48 -10.71 -10.59
N ILE A 343 -12.62 -9.82 -10.09
CA ILE A 343 -13.00 -8.49 -9.61
C ILE A 343 -13.47 -7.62 -10.79
N MET A 344 -12.78 -7.62 -11.92
CA MET A 344 -13.18 -6.88 -13.13
C MET A 344 -14.47 -7.45 -13.74
N VAL A 345 -14.67 -8.78 -13.72
CA VAL A 345 -15.90 -9.43 -14.17
C VAL A 345 -17.05 -9.11 -13.22
N ALA A 346 -16.84 -9.15 -11.90
CA ALA A 346 -17.84 -8.72 -10.92
C ALA A 346 -18.23 -7.24 -11.08
N PHE A 347 -17.29 -6.37 -11.46
CA PHE A 347 -17.57 -4.97 -11.80
C PHE A 347 -18.23 -4.82 -13.18
N LYS A 348 -17.92 -5.68 -14.16
CA LYS A 348 -18.51 -5.62 -15.51
C LYS A 348 -19.92 -6.16 -15.55
N THR A 349 -20.24 -7.20 -14.77
CA THR A 349 -21.59 -7.73 -14.60
C THR A 349 -22.50 -6.75 -13.84
N ASN A 350 -21.96 -5.89 -12.96
CA ASN A 350 -22.72 -4.83 -12.32
C ASN A 350 -22.97 -3.60 -13.24
N THR A 351 -22.22 -3.46 -14.33
CA THR A 351 -22.48 -2.39 -15.33
C THR A 351 -23.72 -2.71 -16.19
N THR A 352 -24.11 -3.98 -16.30
CA THR A 352 -25.34 -4.39 -16.98
C THR A 352 -26.62 -4.07 -16.20
N CYS A 353 -26.55 -3.82 -14.89
CA CYS A 353 -27.68 -3.30 -14.12
C CYS A 353 -28.11 -1.87 -14.53
N VAL A 354 -27.22 -1.10 -15.18
CA VAL A 354 -27.52 0.27 -15.64
C VAL A 354 -28.18 0.27 -17.03
N LEU A 355 -28.02 -0.76 -17.82
CA LEU A 355 -28.58 -0.86 -19.18
C LEU A 355 -29.98 -1.49 -19.22
N SER A 356 -30.40 -2.19 -18.16
CA SER A 356 -31.76 -2.76 -18.06
C SER A 356 -32.82 -1.75 -17.61
N ALA A 357 -32.44 -0.56 -17.15
CA ALA A 357 -33.38 0.48 -16.74
C ALA A 357 -33.69 1.50 -17.86
N SER A 358 -33.17 1.30 -19.07
CA SER A 358 -33.44 2.18 -20.23
C SER A 358 -34.31 1.52 -21.31
N GLY A 359 -35.02 0.46 -20.98
CA GLY A 359 -35.93 -0.27 -21.87
C GLY A 359 -37.30 -0.49 -21.25
N THR A 360 -38.01 0.60 -20.92
CA THR A 360 -39.50 0.72 -20.91
C THR A 360 -39.85 2.18 -21.03
#